data_b965485a4c87cb8402f3388bfaa5dcdb
#
_entry.id   b965485a4c87cb8402f3388bfaa5dcdb
#
_cell.length_a   1.000
_cell.length_b   1.000
_cell.length_c   1.000
_cell.angle_alpha   90.00
_cell.angle_beta   90.00
_cell.angle_gamma   90.00
#
_symmetry.space_group_name_H-M   'P 1'
#
loop_
_entity.id
_entity.type
_entity.pdbx_description
1 polymer ?
#
loop_
_entity_poly.entity_id
_entity_poly.type
_entity_poly.pdbx_seq_one_letter_code
_entity_poly.pdbx_strand_id
1 'polypeptide(L)'
;MIKYIKFYQKGRGFVRLSKLSLSFILGLLLLLMASAASASSSEVDLSNAKVVSVEALAYSPQDPGMGLYTASGTPLRRGIIAVDPNFIPMGTTVYIPGYGTAVAEDIGWGIRGNTIDIAFDTHEEAIEFGRRFIEIYLLY
;
A
#
# COMPACT_ATOMS: atom_id res chain seq x y z
N MET A 1 49.90 -4.36 49.65
CA MET A 1 49.12 -3.27 50.28
C MET A 1 47.98 -2.93 49.30
N ILE A 2 46.81 -3.58 49.46
CA ILE A 2 45.69 -3.43 48.54
C ILE A 2 44.68 -2.45 49.15
N LYS A 3 44.48 -1.28 48.46
CA LYS A 3 43.52 -0.26 48.89
C LYS A 3 42.10 -0.71 48.44
N TYR A 4 41.24 -0.96 49.41
CA TYR A 4 39.80 -1.14 49.15
C TYR A 4 39.17 0.22 48.85
N ILE A 5 38.58 0.36 47.64
CA ILE A 5 37.70 1.47 47.30
C ILE A 5 36.28 1.10 47.74
N LYS A 6 35.77 1.82 48.72
CA LYS A 6 34.43 1.67 49.28
C LYS A 6 33.45 2.40 48.33
N PHE A 7 32.71 1.66 47.51
CA PHE A 7 31.60 2.22 46.75
C PHE A 7 30.42 2.47 47.66
N TYR A 8 30.02 3.72 47.79
CA TYR A 8 28.84 4.16 48.51
C TYR A 8 27.63 3.95 47.62
N GLN A 9 26.84 2.90 47.81
CA GLN A 9 25.54 2.72 47.15
C GLN A 9 24.48 3.55 47.87
N LYS A 10 24.09 4.65 47.26
CA LYS A 10 22.96 5.48 47.66
C LYS A 10 21.65 4.70 47.33
N GLY A 11 20.83 4.47 48.34
CA GLY A 11 19.66 3.61 48.31
C GLY A 11 18.71 3.78 47.11
N ARG A 12 18.50 2.71 46.39
CA ARG A 12 17.37 2.56 45.51
C ARG A 12 16.21 1.96 46.32
N GLY A 13 15.18 2.76 46.54
CA GLY A 13 13.94 2.27 47.11
C GLY A 13 13.42 1.11 46.26
N PHE A 14 13.24 -0.05 46.86
CA PHE A 14 12.58 -1.18 46.23
C PHE A 14 11.11 -0.85 46.11
N VAL A 15 10.66 -0.53 44.90
CA VAL A 15 9.23 -0.40 44.62
C VAL A 15 8.62 -1.79 44.67
N ARG A 16 7.89 -2.06 45.74
CA ARG A 16 7.16 -3.31 45.93
C ARG A 16 5.97 -3.30 44.97
N LEU A 17 6.12 -3.89 43.80
CA LEU A 17 4.99 -4.10 42.87
C LEU A 17 3.98 -5.04 43.56
N SER A 18 2.82 -4.51 43.95
CA SER A 18 1.74 -5.31 44.52
C SER A 18 1.22 -6.28 43.45
N LYS A 19 0.76 -7.47 43.88
CA LYS A 19 0.22 -8.52 43.00
C LYS A 19 -0.93 -8.02 42.10
N LEU A 20 -1.59 -6.90 42.46
CA LEU A 20 -2.61 -6.23 41.72
C LEU A 20 -2.08 -5.49 40.49
N SER A 21 -0.83 -4.97 40.49
CA SER A 21 -0.24 -4.27 39.39
C SER A 21 0.13 -5.19 38.22
N LEU A 22 0.53 -6.41 38.49
CA LEU A 22 0.91 -7.41 37.49
C LEU A 22 -0.32 -7.89 36.71
N SER A 23 -1.47 -8.10 37.39
CA SER A 23 -2.73 -8.47 36.76
C SER A 23 -3.29 -7.34 35.87
N PHE A 24 -3.11 -6.07 36.28
CA PHE A 24 -3.52 -4.91 35.48
C PHE A 24 -2.67 -4.72 34.22
N ILE A 25 -1.35 -4.95 34.33
CA ILE A 25 -0.43 -4.87 33.18
C ILE A 25 -0.71 -6.01 32.19
N LEU A 26 -0.98 -7.22 32.69
CA LEU A 26 -1.32 -8.37 31.86
C LEU A 26 -2.68 -8.18 31.16
N GLY A 27 -3.67 -7.63 31.86
CA GLY A 27 -4.99 -7.29 31.29
C GLY A 27 -4.91 -6.18 30.22
N LEU A 28 -4.08 -5.15 30.44
CA LEU A 28 -3.84 -4.11 29.47
C LEU A 28 -3.10 -4.60 28.23
N LEU A 29 -2.14 -5.52 28.42
CA LEU A 29 -1.40 -6.16 27.32
C LEU A 29 -2.32 -7.06 26.47
N LEU A 30 -3.24 -7.82 27.10
CA LEU A 30 -4.25 -8.63 26.41
C LEU A 30 -5.26 -7.74 25.63
N LEU A 31 -5.65 -6.59 26.18
CA LEU A 31 -6.57 -5.64 25.53
C LEU A 31 -5.90 -4.99 24.30
N LEU A 32 -4.61 -4.69 24.37
CA LEU A 32 -3.83 -4.17 23.23
C LEU A 32 -3.63 -5.22 22.13
N MET A 33 -3.54 -6.51 22.47
CA MET A 33 -3.42 -7.59 21.48
C MET A 33 -4.75 -7.91 20.80
N ALA A 34 -5.90 -7.65 21.45
CA ALA A 34 -7.24 -7.84 20.86
C ALA A 34 -7.61 -6.76 19.82
N SER A 35 -6.93 -5.60 19.84
CA SER A 35 -7.19 -4.50 18.91
C SER A 35 -6.48 -4.63 17.55
N ALA A 36 -5.58 -5.61 17.39
CA ALA A 36 -4.81 -5.81 16.15
C ALA A 36 -5.48 -6.78 15.14
N ALA A 37 -6.66 -7.30 15.45
CA ALA A 37 -7.30 -8.39 14.67
C ALA A 37 -8.46 -7.95 13.79
N SER A 38 -8.48 -6.72 13.30
CA SER A 38 -9.53 -6.25 12.38
C SER A 38 -9.00 -5.39 11.24
N ALA A 39 -7.85 -5.76 10.66
CA ALA A 39 -7.57 -5.39 9.29
C ALA A 39 -8.26 -6.45 8.42
N SER A 40 -9.55 -6.26 8.12
CA SER A 40 -10.23 -6.96 7.05
C SER A 40 -9.54 -6.56 5.75
N SER A 41 -8.56 -7.36 5.31
CA SER A 41 -8.16 -7.37 3.92
C SER A 41 -9.39 -7.86 3.16
N SER A 42 -10.06 -6.96 2.45
CA SER A 42 -11.08 -7.37 1.47
C SER A 42 -10.34 -8.22 0.43
N GLU A 43 -10.48 -9.53 0.56
CA GLU A 43 -9.97 -10.49 -0.41
C GLU A 43 -10.70 -10.20 -1.74
N VAL A 44 -9.94 -9.86 -2.78
CA VAL A 44 -10.51 -9.61 -4.10
C VAL A 44 -10.88 -10.96 -4.69
N ASP A 45 -12.16 -11.15 -5.02
CA ASP A 45 -12.62 -12.35 -5.70
C ASP A 45 -12.11 -12.36 -7.15
N LEU A 46 -11.19 -13.26 -7.43
CA LEU A 46 -10.58 -13.45 -8.74
C LEU A 46 -11.16 -14.65 -9.50
N SER A 47 -12.18 -15.31 -8.97
CA SER A 47 -12.71 -16.58 -9.52
C SER A 47 -13.22 -16.46 -10.97
N ASN A 48 -13.72 -15.29 -11.35
CA ASN A 48 -14.25 -14.98 -12.68
C ASN A 48 -13.38 -13.94 -13.43
N ALA A 49 -12.19 -13.62 -12.90
CA ALA A 49 -11.32 -12.63 -13.52
C ALA A 49 -10.66 -13.16 -14.80
N LYS A 50 -10.58 -12.31 -15.82
CA LYS A 50 -9.77 -12.60 -17.00
C LYS A 50 -8.33 -12.12 -16.77
N VAL A 51 -7.37 -13.04 -16.82
CA VAL A 51 -5.95 -12.74 -16.71
C VAL A 51 -5.43 -12.24 -18.06
N VAL A 52 -4.69 -11.13 -18.05
CA VAL A 52 -3.99 -10.60 -19.23
C VAL A 52 -2.58 -10.17 -18.86
N SER A 53 -1.63 -10.44 -19.77
CA SER A 53 -0.26 -9.95 -19.65
C SER A 53 -0.15 -8.58 -20.30
N VAL A 54 0.41 -7.63 -19.57
CA VAL A 54 0.57 -6.24 -20.01
C VAL A 54 1.99 -5.74 -19.77
N GLU A 55 2.39 -4.77 -20.57
CA GLU A 55 3.51 -3.92 -20.26
C GLU A 55 3.00 -2.75 -19.41
N ALA A 56 3.42 -2.69 -18.17
CA ALA A 56 3.01 -1.66 -17.22
C ALA A 56 4.08 -0.59 -17.06
N LEU A 57 3.67 0.67 -17.20
CA LEU A 57 4.40 1.86 -16.85
C LEU A 57 3.79 2.46 -15.58
N ALA A 58 4.38 3.55 -15.09
CA ALA A 58 3.91 4.25 -13.91
C ALA A 58 4.00 5.77 -14.11
N TYR A 59 3.03 6.50 -13.59
CA TYR A 59 2.98 7.95 -13.60
C TYR A 59 2.37 8.49 -12.29
N SER A 60 2.50 9.80 -12.07
CA SER A 60 1.93 10.45 -10.90
C SER A 60 1.41 11.85 -11.22
N PRO A 61 0.53 12.44 -10.39
CA PRO A 61 0.14 13.84 -10.53
C PRO A 61 1.29 14.84 -10.39
N GLN A 62 2.44 14.38 -9.85
CA GLN A 62 3.63 15.20 -9.64
C GLN A 62 4.57 15.21 -10.86
N ASP A 63 4.29 14.40 -11.88
CA ASP A 63 5.15 14.31 -13.05
C ASP A 63 5.02 15.58 -13.91
N PRO A 64 6.14 16.08 -14.45
CA PRO A 64 6.13 17.27 -15.29
C PRO A 64 5.16 17.14 -16.50
N GLY A 65 4.24 18.07 -16.64
CA GLY A 65 3.29 18.09 -17.73
C GLY A 65 2.05 17.23 -17.55
N MET A 66 1.90 16.55 -16.40
CA MET A 66 0.68 15.80 -16.08
C MET A 66 -0.47 16.74 -15.76
N GLY A 67 -1.68 16.37 -16.26
CA GLY A 67 -2.93 17.02 -15.90
C GLY A 67 -3.40 16.60 -14.51
N LEU A 68 -4.27 17.43 -13.91
CA LEU A 68 -4.89 17.08 -12.61
C LEU A 68 -6.12 16.16 -12.77
N TYR A 69 -6.56 15.92 -13.99
CA TYR A 69 -7.75 15.14 -14.31
C TYR A 69 -7.44 14.11 -15.40
N THR A 70 -8.08 12.96 -15.28
CA THR A 70 -8.04 11.87 -16.26
C THR A 70 -8.86 12.19 -17.51
N ALA A 71 -8.76 11.36 -18.52
CA ALA A 71 -9.60 11.42 -19.72
C ALA A 71 -11.10 11.24 -19.40
N SER A 72 -11.44 10.56 -18.32
CA SER A 72 -12.83 10.43 -17.83
C SER A 72 -13.32 11.64 -17.04
N GLY A 73 -12.48 12.66 -16.83
CA GLY A 73 -12.82 13.87 -16.07
C GLY A 73 -12.78 13.72 -14.55
N THR A 74 -12.24 12.62 -14.03
CA THR A 74 -12.04 12.40 -12.60
C THR A 74 -10.67 12.95 -12.16
N PRO A 75 -10.50 13.37 -10.89
CA PRO A 75 -9.19 13.77 -10.38
C PRO A 75 -8.19 12.62 -10.48
N LEU A 76 -6.99 12.92 -10.98
CA LEU A 76 -5.91 11.94 -11.03
C LEU A 76 -5.46 11.54 -9.63
N ARG A 77 -5.42 10.24 -9.34
CA ARG A 77 -5.11 9.66 -8.04
C ARG A 77 -4.63 8.21 -8.17
N ARG A 78 -4.07 7.66 -7.12
CA ARG A 78 -3.87 6.21 -7.00
C ARG A 78 -5.19 5.45 -7.22
N GLY A 79 -5.11 4.26 -7.81
CA GLY A 79 -6.29 3.44 -8.15
C GLY A 79 -6.85 3.73 -9.54
N ILE A 80 -6.10 4.43 -10.39
CA ILE A 80 -6.41 4.68 -11.79
C ILE A 80 -5.36 4.05 -12.68
N ILE A 81 -5.78 3.58 -13.85
CA ILE A 81 -4.87 3.22 -14.95
C ILE A 81 -5.26 3.94 -16.23
N ALA A 82 -4.25 4.35 -17.00
CA ALA A 82 -4.42 4.72 -18.39
C ALA A 82 -4.30 3.47 -19.27
N VAL A 83 -5.15 3.37 -20.28
CA VAL A 83 -5.28 2.18 -21.12
C VAL A 83 -5.47 2.55 -22.59
N ASP A 84 -5.32 1.58 -23.49
CA ASP A 84 -5.94 1.60 -24.82
C ASP A 84 -7.38 1.10 -24.68
N PRO A 85 -8.42 1.92 -24.97
CA PRO A 85 -9.81 1.51 -24.81
C PRO A 85 -10.24 0.35 -25.73
N ASN A 86 -9.47 0.07 -26.79
CA ASN A 86 -9.69 -1.08 -27.66
C ASN A 86 -9.19 -2.39 -27.03
N PHE A 87 -8.30 -2.32 -26.05
CA PHE A 87 -7.74 -3.48 -25.35
C PHE A 87 -8.39 -3.68 -23.98
N ILE A 88 -8.47 -2.62 -23.17
CA ILE A 88 -9.18 -2.59 -21.90
C ILE A 88 -10.22 -1.46 -21.98
N PRO A 89 -11.53 -1.77 -22.02
CA PRO A 89 -12.57 -0.76 -22.07
C PRO A 89 -12.50 0.22 -20.88
N MET A 90 -12.82 1.49 -21.13
CA MET A 90 -12.94 2.49 -20.06
C MET A 90 -13.97 2.04 -19.02
N GLY A 91 -13.69 2.30 -17.74
CA GLY A 91 -14.52 1.88 -16.61
C GLY A 91 -14.25 0.45 -16.13
N THR A 92 -13.42 -0.34 -16.84
CA THR A 92 -13.05 -1.68 -16.38
C THR A 92 -12.29 -1.61 -15.07
N THR A 93 -12.73 -2.38 -14.09
CA THR A 93 -11.99 -2.58 -12.83
C THR A 93 -10.95 -3.67 -13.04
N VAL A 94 -9.74 -3.45 -12.56
CA VAL A 94 -8.63 -4.41 -12.64
C VAL A 94 -8.02 -4.62 -11.26
N TYR A 95 -7.52 -5.83 -11.00
CA TYR A 95 -6.65 -6.09 -9.87
C TYR A 95 -5.21 -6.26 -10.37
N ILE A 96 -4.29 -5.55 -9.75
CA ILE A 96 -2.86 -5.53 -10.08
C ILE A 96 -2.10 -6.07 -8.87
N PRO A 97 -1.45 -7.23 -8.98
CA PRO A 97 -0.67 -7.80 -7.87
C PRO A 97 0.39 -6.83 -7.34
N GLY A 98 0.41 -6.65 -6.02
CA GLY A 98 1.34 -5.72 -5.36
C GLY A 98 0.94 -4.24 -5.38
N TYR A 99 -0.07 -3.86 -6.19
CA TYR A 99 -0.60 -2.49 -6.25
C TYR A 99 -2.02 -2.40 -5.65
N GLY A 100 -2.89 -3.35 -5.99
CA GLY A 100 -4.30 -3.38 -5.58
C GLY A 100 -5.27 -3.18 -6.73
N THR A 101 -6.50 -2.78 -6.40
CA THR A 101 -7.56 -2.53 -7.39
C THR A 101 -7.41 -1.15 -8.02
N ALA A 102 -7.62 -1.09 -9.35
CA ALA A 102 -7.62 0.15 -10.12
C ALA A 102 -8.77 0.15 -11.15
N VAL A 103 -9.10 1.33 -11.66
CA VAL A 103 -10.13 1.52 -12.70
C VAL A 103 -9.50 2.16 -13.93
N ALA A 104 -9.89 1.70 -15.10
CA ALA A 104 -9.50 2.28 -16.40
C ALA A 104 -10.24 3.60 -16.61
N GLU A 105 -9.68 4.71 -16.13
CA GLU A 105 -10.28 6.06 -16.20
C GLU A 105 -9.48 7.03 -17.08
N ASP A 106 -8.31 6.59 -17.56
CA ASP A 106 -7.42 7.47 -18.31
C ASP A 106 -6.97 6.87 -19.65
N ILE A 107 -6.45 7.73 -20.54
CA ILE A 107 -5.88 7.39 -21.84
C ILE A 107 -4.55 8.12 -21.99
N GLY A 108 -3.47 7.37 -22.27
CA GLY A 108 -2.16 7.95 -22.53
C GLY A 108 -1.85 8.07 -24.02
N TRP A 109 -1.09 9.11 -24.40
CA TRP A 109 -0.67 9.31 -25.80
C TRP A 109 0.16 8.13 -26.33
N GLY A 110 0.99 7.53 -25.48
CA GLY A 110 1.84 6.37 -25.80
C GLY A 110 1.24 5.02 -25.40
N ILE A 111 0.05 5.00 -24.78
CA ILE A 111 -0.57 3.78 -24.28
C ILE A 111 -1.38 3.13 -25.39
N ARG A 112 -0.90 1.99 -25.92
CA ARG A 112 -1.50 1.27 -27.03
C ARG A 112 -1.48 -0.24 -26.80
N GLY A 113 -2.52 -0.94 -27.24
CA GLY A 113 -2.64 -2.39 -27.13
C GLY A 113 -2.55 -2.83 -25.68
N ASN A 114 -1.65 -3.77 -25.39
CA ASN A 114 -1.45 -4.31 -24.06
C ASN A 114 -0.50 -3.50 -23.16
N THR A 115 -0.28 -2.22 -23.46
CA THR A 115 0.44 -1.31 -22.58
C THR A 115 -0.56 -0.60 -21.68
N ILE A 116 -0.24 -0.48 -20.38
CA ILE A 116 -0.99 0.31 -19.40
C ILE A 116 -0.05 1.27 -18.67
N ASP A 117 -0.61 2.32 -18.09
CA ASP A 117 0.12 3.25 -17.23
C ASP A 117 -0.61 3.38 -15.90
N ILE A 118 0.07 3.09 -14.79
CA ILE A 118 -0.50 2.94 -13.46
C ILE A 118 -0.25 4.22 -12.67
N ALA A 119 -1.32 4.84 -12.14
CA ALA A 119 -1.22 6.06 -11.34
C ALA A 119 -0.73 5.75 -9.92
N PHE A 120 0.33 6.43 -9.51
CA PHE A 120 0.87 6.43 -8.15
C PHE A 120 0.62 7.78 -7.48
N ASP A 121 0.76 7.86 -6.15
CA ASP A 121 0.54 9.11 -5.41
C ASP A 121 1.72 10.09 -5.58
N THR A 122 2.95 9.56 -5.72
CA THR A 122 4.16 10.36 -5.84
C THR A 122 5.01 9.96 -7.04
N HIS A 123 5.86 10.90 -7.46
CA HIS A 123 6.83 10.68 -8.52
C HIS A 123 7.85 9.57 -8.14
N GLU A 124 8.28 9.54 -6.89
CA GLU A 124 9.21 8.55 -6.38
C GLU A 124 8.67 7.13 -6.47
N GLU A 125 7.39 6.93 -6.09
CA GLU A 125 6.72 5.63 -6.22
C GLU A 125 6.62 5.19 -7.68
N ALA A 126 6.30 6.11 -8.58
CA ALA A 126 6.22 5.84 -10.01
C ALA A 126 7.60 5.43 -10.57
N ILE A 127 8.67 6.13 -10.19
CA ILE A 127 10.06 5.80 -10.58
C ILE A 127 10.46 4.42 -10.03
N GLU A 128 10.14 4.11 -8.77
CA GLU A 128 10.44 2.81 -8.14
C GLU A 128 9.71 1.66 -8.84
N PHE A 129 8.46 1.88 -9.21
CA PHE A 129 7.71 0.90 -10.01
C PHE A 129 8.34 0.74 -11.39
N GLY A 130 8.61 1.84 -12.09
CA GLY A 130 9.25 1.86 -13.39
C GLY A 130 8.41 1.16 -14.47
N ARG A 131 9.11 0.48 -15.41
CA ARG A 131 8.51 -0.24 -16.54
C ARG A 131 8.75 -1.73 -16.41
N ARG A 132 7.69 -2.55 -16.49
CA ARG A 132 7.79 -4.00 -16.33
C ARG A 132 6.64 -4.75 -17.01
N PHE A 133 6.86 -6.03 -17.32
CA PHE A 133 5.77 -6.92 -17.73
C PHE A 133 5.15 -7.58 -16.52
N ILE A 134 3.82 -7.52 -16.42
CA ILE A 134 3.04 -8.10 -15.32
C ILE A 134 1.77 -8.75 -15.84
N GLU A 135 1.19 -9.63 -15.02
CA GLU A 135 -0.17 -10.12 -15.21
C GLU A 135 -1.13 -9.29 -14.35
N ILE A 136 -2.25 -8.91 -14.95
CA ILE A 136 -3.35 -8.22 -14.27
C ILE A 136 -4.65 -9.00 -14.46
N TYR A 137 -5.61 -8.75 -13.61
CA TYR A 137 -6.88 -9.46 -13.55
C TYR A 137 -8.00 -8.47 -13.86
N LEU A 138 -8.69 -8.65 -15.00
CA LEU A 138 -9.85 -7.84 -15.36
C LEU A 138 -11.07 -8.39 -14.61
N LEU A 139 -11.73 -7.55 -13.82
CA LEU A 139 -12.90 -7.90 -13.01
C LEU A 139 -14.18 -7.47 -13.75
N TYR A 140 -15.08 -8.42 -13.99
CA TYR A 140 -16.35 -8.21 -14.71
C TYR A 140 -17.54 -8.43 -13.81
#